data_a3c1be1c40aaa5f3fbae85fd9096a166
#
_entry.id   a3c1be1c40aaa5f3fbae85fd9096a166
#
_cell.length_a   1.000
_cell.length_b   1.000
_cell.length_c   1.000
_cell.angle_alpha   90.00
_cell.angle_beta   90.00
_cell.angle_gamma   90.00
#
_symmetry.space_group_name_H-M   'P 1'
#
loop_
_entity.id
_entity.type
_entity.pdbx_description
1 polymer ?
#
loop_
_entity_poly.entity_id
_entity_poly.type
_entity_poly.pdbx_seq_one_letter_code
_entity_poly.pdbx_strand_id
1 'polypeptide(L)'
;TNHRPVIYTIPVGSLASLPQNENRTPFSMITASRLATEKHIDWLVRAVVCAKKELPELSFDIYGNGGEEGKLRSLIDELGATDYIHLKGHANLEEIYKNYEVYLSASTSEGFGLTLMEAIGSGLPIIGFDVPYGNQTFVVEGRNGYLIPSSSDQVVDHIASSYAEKIVLLYQNEELANMRQASYERAEDFLTSRVEEAWSQLIEEVTHAECI
;
A
#
# COMPACT_ATOMS: atom_id res chain seq x y z
N THR A 1 -12.52 19.50 39.89
CA THR A 1 -11.95 19.98 38.63
C THR A 1 -11.97 18.83 37.63
N ASN A 2 -12.86 18.92 36.61
CA ASN A 2 -12.93 17.95 35.50
C ASN A 2 -11.77 18.24 34.54
N HIS A 3 -10.59 17.71 34.80
CA HIS A 3 -9.54 17.69 33.84
C HIS A 3 -9.87 16.63 32.78
N ARG A 4 -10.28 17.06 31.59
CA ARG A 4 -10.33 16.18 30.43
C ARG A 4 -8.88 15.95 29.96
N PRO A 5 -8.45 14.69 29.78
CA PRO A 5 -7.13 14.43 29.26
C PRO A 5 -7.01 15.04 27.84
N VAL A 6 -5.90 15.70 27.58
CA VAL A 6 -5.54 16.12 26.23
C VAL A 6 -4.84 14.95 25.55
N ILE A 7 -5.35 14.53 24.39
CA ILE A 7 -4.81 13.42 23.62
C ILE A 7 -4.08 14.01 22.41
N TYR A 8 -2.80 13.71 22.30
CA TYR A 8 -1.98 14.05 21.14
C TYR A 8 -1.78 12.79 20.31
N THR A 9 -1.85 12.93 18.98
CA THR A 9 -1.57 11.85 18.07
C THR A 9 -0.41 12.26 17.18
N ILE A 10 0.73 11.60 17.34
CA ILE A 10 1.91 11.79 16.51
C ILE A 10 2.14 10.49 15.75
N PRO A 11 2.15 10.51 14.39
CA PRO A 11 2.36 9.30 13.61
C PRO A 11 3.77 8.75 13.79
N VAL A 12 3.94 7.47 13.50
CA VAL A 12 5.27 6.91 13.31
C VAL A 12 5.81 7.45 11.99
N GLY A 13 6.97 8.08 12.02
CA GLY A 13 7.65 8.57 10.81
C GLY A 13 8.96 7.83 10.62
N SER A 14 9.15 7.29 9.44
CA SER A 14 10.42 6.64 9.06
C SER A 14 10.83 6.94 7.61
N LEU A 15 10.13 7.84 6.93
CA LEU A 15 10.52 8.28 5.59
C LEU A 15 11.61 9.37 5.71
N ALA A 16 12.82 9.06 5.25
CA ALA A 16 13.91 10.03 5.23
C ALA A 16 13.71 11.08 4.12
N SER A 17 13.11 10.67 3.00
CA SER A 17 12.84 11.51 1.83
C SER A 17 11.71 10.93 0.99
N LEU A 18 11.24 11.68 0.01
CA LEU A 18 10.25 11.27 -0.98
C LEU A 18 10.92 11.17 -2.36
N PRO A 19 11.43 9.99 -2.74
CA PRO A 19 12.16 9.82 -3.99
C PRO A 19 11.23 9.98 -5.19
N GLN A 20 11.57 10.90 -6.09
CA GLN A 20 10.85 11.12 -7.34
C GLN A 20 11.45 10.25 -8.45
N ASN A 21 10.61 9.61 -9.25
CA ASN A 21 11.01 8.91 -10.46
C ASN A 21 9.94 9.04 -11.53
N GLU A 22 10.26 9.71 -12.63
CA GLU A 22 9.38 9.87 -13.78
C GLU A 22 9.42 8.65 -14.72
N ASN A 23 10.52 7.89 -14.68
CA ASN A 23 10.76 6.73 -15.57
C ASN A 23 10.36 5.42 -14.89
N ARG A 24 9.07 5.27 -14.57
CA ARG A 24 8.52 4.02 -14.02
C ARG A 24 8.26 3.02 -15.13
N THR A 25 8.30 1.74 -14.80
CA THR A 25 7.87 0.69 -15.73
C THR A 25 6.35 0.80 -15.92
N PRO A 26 5.86 1.06 -17.15
CA PRO A 26 4.43 1.16 -17.38
C PRO A 26 3.70 -0.13 -17.03
N PHE A 27 2.45 -0.01 -16.56
CA PHE A 27 1.58 -1.13 -16.19
C PHE A 27 2.18 -2.09 -15.16
N SER A 28 3.10 -1.60 -14.33
CA SER A 28 3.77 -2.41 -13.31
C SER A 28 3.14 -2.23 -11.93
N MET A 29 2.85 -3.34 -11.28
CA MET A 29 2.31 -3.39 -9.93
C MET A 29 3.25 -4.15 -9.01
N ILE A 30 3.25 -3.78 -7.74
CA ILE A 30 4.06 -4.39 -6.69
C ILE A 30 3.24 -4.68 -5.44
N THR A 31 3.58 -5.75 -4.75
CA THR A 31 3.24 -5.96 -3.34
C THR A 31 4.49 -6.39 -2.58
N ALA A 32 4.56 -6.05 -1.31
CA ALA A 32 5.67 -6.43 -0.45
C ALA A 32 5.18 -6.76 0.96
N SER A 33 5.35 -8.01 1.37
CA SER A 33 4.95 -8.48 2.69
C SER A 33 5.59 -9.83 3.01
N ARG A 34 5.40 -10.32 4.24
CA ARG A 34 5.58 -11.75 4.50
C ARG A 34 4.57 -12.54 3.66
N LEU A 35 5.01 -13.65 3.05
CA LEU A 35 4.10 -14.54 2.32
C LEU A 35 3.39 -15.47 3.32
N ALA A 36 2.38 -14.93 3.99
CA ALA A 36 1.61 -15.56 5.05
C ALA A 36 0.11 -15.46 4.72
N THR A 37 -0.68 -16.35 5.29
CA THR A 37 -2.10 -16.52 4.94
C THR A 37 -2.89 -15.23 5.12
N GLU A 38 -2.64 -14.45 6.18
CA GLU A 38 -3.34 -13.19 6.47
C GLU A 38 -3.05 -12.05 5.47
N LYS A 39 -2.07 -12.26 4.58
CA LYS A 39 -1.72 -11.30 3.52
C LYS A 39 -2.47 -11.53 2.22
N HIS A 40 -3.12 -12.67 2.08
CA HIS A 40 -4.01 -13.01 0.96
C HIS A 40 -3.45 -12.66 -0.43
N ILE A 41 -2.14 -12.95 -0.64
CA ILE A 41 -1.48 -12.65 -1.92
C ILE A 41 -2.10 -13.45 -3.08
N ASP A 42 -2.66 -14.62 -2.80
CA ASP A 42 -3.43 -15.43 -3.75
C ASP A 42 -4.63 -14.67 -4.34
N TRP A 43 -5.28 -13.81 -3.57
CA TRP A 43 -6.37 -12.95 -4.07
C TRP A 43 -5.86 -11.91 -5.05
N LEU A 44 -4.69 -11.31 -4.77
CA LEU A 44 -4.05 -10.36 -5.67
C LEU A 44 -3.62 -11.03 -6.98
N VAL A 45 -3.07 -12.24 -6.91
CA VAL A 45 -2.73 -13.04 -8.11
C VAL A 45 -3.96 -13.23 -9.00
N ARG A 46 -5.10 -13.66 -8.42
CA ARG A 46 -6.37 -13.82 -9.17
C ARG A 46 -6.89 -12.51 -9.71
N ALA A 47 -6.81 -11.42 -8.95
CA ALA A 47 -7.22 -10.10 -9.38
C ALA A 47 -6.44 -9.60 -10.59
N VAL A 48 -5.11 -9.77 -10.57
CA VAL A 48 -4.25 -9.39 -11.70
C VAL A 48 -4.53 -10.23 -12.93
N VAL A 49 -4.76 -11.53 -12.78
CA VAL A 49 -5.18 -12.42 -13.88
C VAL A 49 -6.52 -11.96 -14.48
N CYS A 50 -7.47 -11.51 -13.66
CA CYS A 50 -8.71 -10.94 -14.15
C CYS A 50 -8.50 -9.62 -14.90
N ALA A 51 -7.75 -8.68 -14.31
CA ALA A 51 -7.47 -7.37 -14.93
C ALA A 51 -6.64 -7.47 -16.22
N LYS A 52 -5.77 -8.47 -16.32
CA LYS A 52 -4.94 -8.76 -17.50
C LYS A 52 -5.74 -8.94 -18.79
N LYS A 53 -7.01 -9.36 -18.70
CA LYS A 53 -7.90 -9.53 -19.84
C LYS A 53 -8.23 -8.20 -20.53
N GLU A 54 -8.30 -7.13 -19.75
CA GLU A 54 -8.59 -5.77 -20.24
C GLU A 54 -7.32 -4.94 -20.43
N LEU A 55 -6.27 -5.23 -19.66
CA LEU A 55 -4.98 -4.54 -19.68
C LEU A 55 -3.84 -5.54 -19.97
N PRO A 56 -3.61 -5.93 -21.25
CA PRO A 56 -2.66 -6.98 -21.60
C PRO A 56 -1.20 -6.70 -21.23
N GLU A 57 -0.85 -5.45 -20.93
CA GLU A 57 0.51 -5.03 -20.58
C GLU A 57 0.83 -5.16 -19.09
N LEU A 58 -0.18 -5.44 -18.22
CA LEU A 58 0.01 -5.55 -16.78
C LEU A 58 1.11 -6.55 -16.41
N SER A 59 1.93 -6.16 -15.46
CA SER A 59 2.88 -7.02 -14.76
C SER A 59 2.75 -6.84 -13.24
N PHE A 60 3.06 -7.90 -12.49
CA PHE A 60 2.93 -7.89 -11.02
C PHE A 60 4.10 -8.60 -10.37
N ASP A 61 4.85 -7.90 -9.55
CA ASP A 61 5.97 -8.42 -8.80
C ASP A 61 5.63 -8.53 -7.31
N ILE A 62 5.89 -9.69 -6.73
CA ILE A 62 5.59 -10.04 -5.35
C ILE A 62 6.90 -10.19 -4.59
N TYR A 63 7.16 -9.27 -3.67
CA TYR A 63 8.34 -9.28 -2.82
C TYR A 63 8.03 -9.81 -1.42
N GLY A 64 8.91 -10.63 -0.93
CA GLY A 64 8.88 -11.23 0.40
C GLY A 64 9.12 -12.71 0.40
N ASN A 65 9.19 -13.28 1.60
CA ASN A 65 9.33 -14.70 1.84
C ASN A 65 8.27 -15.17 2.83
N GLY A 66 7.95 -16.47 2.82
CA GLY A 66 7.03 -17.04 3.80
C GLY A 66 6.50 -18.41 3.42
N GLY A 67 5.68 -18.96 4.30
CA GLY A 67 5.15 -20.33 4.15
C GLY A 67 4.21 -20.52 2.95
N GLU A 68 3.63 -19.45 2.43
CA GLU A 68 2.70 -19.52 1.29
C GLU A 68 3.40 -19.50 -0.09
N GLU A 69 4.72 -19.34 -0.16
CA GLU A 69 5.46 -19.22 -1.42
C GLU A 69 5.20 -20.39 -2.38
N GLY A 70 5.24 -21.62 -1.88
CA GLY A 70 5.00 -22.82 -2.69
C GLY A 70 3.58 -22.85 -3.28
N LYS A 71 2.58 -22.47 -2.50
CA LYS A 71 1.18 -22.40 -2.96
C LYS A 71 0.99 -21.29 -3.99
N LEU A 72 1.61 -20.12 -3.78
CA LEU A 72 1.56 -19.02 -4.72
C LEU A 72 2.21 -19.36 -6.05
N ARG A 73 3.34 -20.05 -6.02
CA ARG A 73 4.02 -20.53 -7.24
C ARG A 73 3.11 -21.49 -8.01
N SER A 74 2.52 -22.49 -7.34
CA SER A 74 1.58 -23.40 -7.98
C SER A 74 0.36 -22.69 -8.56
N LEU A 75 -0.20 -21.71 -7.82
CA LEU A 75 -1.35 -20.94 -8.29
C LEU A 75 -1.03 -20.10 -9.55
N ILE A 76 0.15 -19.47 -9.58
CA ILE A 76 0.61 -18.69 -10.74
C ILE A 76 0.76 -19.61 -11.96
N ASP A 77 1.33 -20.79 -11.77
CA ASP A 77 1.49 -21.80 -12.83
C ASP A 77 0.12 -22.30 -13.34
N GLU A 78 -0.79 -22.67 -12.44
CA GLU A 78 -2.14 -23.14 -12.74
C GLU A 78 -2.95 -22.11 -13.55
N LEU A 79 -2.77 -20.83 -13.24
CA LEU A 79 -3.44 -19.72 -13.91
C LEU A 79 -2.74 -19.29 -15.21
N GLY A 80 -1.60 -19.91 -15.57
CA GLY A 80 -0.82 -19.53 -16.75
C GLY A 80 -0.26 -18.12 -16.71
N ALA A 81 0.11 -17.65 -15.50
CA ALA A 81 0.46 -16.26 -15.25
C ALA A 81 1.98 -16.02 -15.06
N THR A 82 2.82 -17.03 -15.32
CA THR A 82 4.26 -17.00 -15.08
C THR A 82 5.02 -15.94 -15.86
N ASP A 83 4.47 -15.48 -17.00
CA ASP A 83 5.11 -14.49 -17.87
C ASP A 83 4.97 -13.05 -17.34
N TYR A 84 4.05 -12.80 -16.40
CA TYR A 84 3.72 -11.45 -15.92
C TYR A 84 3.50 -11.33 -14.41
N ILE A 85 3.49 -12.45 -13.66
CA ILE A 85 3.44 -12.45 -12.18
C ILE A 85 4.67 -13.18 -11.65
N HIS A 86 5.50 -12.47 -10.85
CA HIS A 86 6.78 -12.99 -10.43
C HIS A 86 6.94 -12.93 -8.91
N LEU A 87 7.37 -14.04 -8.32
CA LEU A 87 7.86 -14.11 -6.94
C LEU A 87 9.33 -13.69 -6.92
N LYS A 88 9.63 -12.52 -6.37
CA LYS A 88 10.95 -11.88 -6.38
C LYS A 88 11.79 -12.20 -5.14
N GLY A 89 11.19 -12.85 -4.13
CA GLY A 89 11.85 -13.08 -2.86
C GLY A 89 12.03 -11.81 -2.02
N HIS A 90 12.87 -11.88 -1.00
CA HIS A 90 13.15 -10.74 -0.13
C HIS A 90 14.18 -9.80 -0.76
N ALA A 91 13.91 -8.50 -0.69
CA ALA A 91 14.83 -7.45 -1.17
C ALA A 91 14.74 -6.19 -0.29
N ASN A 92 15.76 -5.32 -0.35
CA ASN A 92 15.62 -3.95 0.15
C ASN A 92 14.79 -3.16 -0.87
N LEU A 93 13.64 -2.67 -0.44
CA LEU A 93 12.64 -2.08 -1.32
C LEU A 93 12.77 -0.56 -1.50
N GLU A 94 13.60 0.10 -0.72
CA GLU A 94 13.76 1.55 -0.72
C GLU A 94 13.99 2.13 -2.14
N GLU A 95 14.84 1.48 -2.93
CA GLU A 95 15.13 1.89 -4.30
C GLU A 95 14.23 1.19 -5.35
N ILE A 96 13.43 0.21 -4.94
CA ILE A 96 12.64 -0.62 -5.83
C ILE A 96 11.26 -0.03 -6.07
N TYR A 97 10.56 0.43 -5.03
CA TYR A 97 9.19 0.95 -5.12
C TYR A 97 9.03 2.01 -6.21
N LYS A 98 9.96 2.94 -6.31
CA LYS A 98 9.92 4.06 -7.27
C LYS A 98 9.89 3.64 -8.74
N ASN A 99 10.16 2.37 -9.05
CA ASN A 99 10.15 1.84 -10.41
C ASN A 99 8.77 1.30 -10.83
N TYR A 100 7.84 1.17 -9.89
CA TYR A 100 6.49 0.67 -10.11
C TYR A 100 5.46 1.80 -10.18
N GLU A 101 4.27 1.47 -10.65
CA GLU A 101 3.17 2.44 -10.77
C GLU A 101 2.12 2.31 -9.68
N VAL A 102 1.84 1.10 -9.19
CA VAL A 102 0.75 0.81 -8.25
C VAL A 102 1.19 -0.19 -7.19
N TYR A 103 0.78 0.02 -5.96
CA TYR A 103 0.94 -0.94 -4.86
C TYR A 103 -0.38 -1.66 -4.59
N LEU A 104 -0.34 -2.99 -4.48
CA LEU A 104 -1.49 -3.82 -4.13
C LEU A 104 -1.33 -4.39 -2.71
N SER A 105 -2.40 -4.34 -1.91
CA SER A 105 -2.45 -4.94 -0.58
C SER A 105 -3.76 -5.68 -0.36
N ALA A 106 -3.70 -6.99 -0.06
CA ALA A 106 -4.88 -7.77 0.31
C ALA A 106 -4.87 -8.18 1.80
N SER A 107 -4.04 -7.53 2.60
CA SER A 107 -3.97 -7.80 4.03
C SER A 107 -5.29 -7.48 4.72
N THR A 108 -5.84 -8.43 5.45
CA THR A 108 -7.05 -8.25 6.26
C THR A 108 -6.75 -7.76 7.68
N SER A 109 -5.47 -7.67 8.04
CA SER A 109 -5.01 -7.16 9.33
C SER A 109 -3.65 -6.49 9.17
N GLU A 110 -3.61 -5.21 9.48
CA GLU A 110 -2.39 -4.42 9.52
C GLU A 110 -2.29 -3.68 10.85
N GLY A 111 -1.13 -3.76 11.51
CA GLY A 111 -0.87 -2.95 12.69
C GLY A 111 -0.69 -1.48 12.29
N PHE A 112 0.44 -1.17 11.65
CA PHE A 112 0.66 0.17 11.09
C PHE A 112 0.76 0.13 9.56
N GLY A 113 1.49 -0.82 8.99
CA GLY A 113 1.66 -0.96 7.54
C GLY A 113 2.86 -0.17 7.00
N LEU A 114 4.07 -0.47 7.49
CA LEU A 114 5.30 0.21 7.03
C LEU A 114 5.48 0.14 5.51
N THR A 115 5.16 -1.00 4.90
CA THR A 115 5.26 -1.16 3.43
C THR A 115 4.27 -0.28 2.66
N LEU A 116 3.11 0.03 3.26
CA LEU A 116 2.15 0.98 2.69
C LEU A 116 2.68 2.42 2.78
N MET A 117 3.29 2.78 3.92
CA MET A 117 3.94 4.08 4.09
C MET A 117 5.08 4.26 3.09
N GLU A 118 5.95 3.27 2.94
CA GLU A 118 7.04 3.26 1.96
C GLU A 118 6.52 3.37 0.52
N ALA A 119 5.42 2.69 0.21
CA ALA A 119 4.77 2.76 -1.10
C ALA A 119 4.28 4.17 -1.41
N ILE A 120 3.50 4.82 -0.52
CA ILE A 120 3.06 6.21 -0.74
C ILE A 120 4.23 7.18 -0.76
N GLY A 121 5.28 6.95 0.06
CA GLY A 121 6.53 7.71 0.08
C GLY A 121 7.29 7.65 -1.24
N SER A 122 7.07 6.60 -1.99
CA SER A 122 7.59 6.41 -3.36
C SER A 122 6.57 6.83 -4.44
N GLY A 123 5.46 7.45 -4.05
CA GLY A 123 4.44 7.95 -4.96
C GLY A 123 3.59 6.84 -5.60
N LEU A 124 3.40 5.69 -4.95
CA LEU A 124 2.51 4.67 -5.48
C LEU A 124 1.10 4.87 -4.93
N PRO A 125 0.09 5.00 -5.80
CA PRO A 125 -1.29 4.76 -5.41
C PRO A 125 -1.47 3.35 -4.87
N ILE A 126 -2.34 3.19 -3.87
CA ILE A 126 -2.58 1.89 -3.24
C ILE A 126 -3.99 1.41 -3.54
N ILE A 127 -4.12 0.14 -3.95
CA ILE A 127 -5.41 -0.57 -3.94
C ILE A 127 -5.34 -1.60 -2.80
N GLY A 128 -6.20 -1.44 -1.80
CA GLY A 128 -6.17 -2.26 -0.60
C GLY A 128 -7.55 -2.50 0.01
N PHE A 129 -7.64 -3.36 1.02
CA PHE A 129 -8.89 -3.53 1.76
C PHE A 129 -9.20 -2.34 2.67
N ASP A 130 -10.49 -2.07 2.82
CA ASP A 130 -11.00 -1.15 3.83
C ASP A 130 -10.98 -1.81 5.23
N VAL A 131 -9.78 -1.92 5.78
CA VAL A 131 -9.54 -2.46 7.12
C VAL A 131 -8.96 -1.40 8.03
N PRO A 132 -9.36 -1.41 9.32
CA PRO A 132 -8.89 -0.44 10.30
C PRO A 132 -7.36 -0.40 10.41
N TYR A 133 -6.88 0.81 10.68
CA TYR A 133 -5.54 1.27 10.97
C TYR A 133 -4.60 1.32 9.76
N GLY A 134 -4.17 0.22 9.15
CA GLY A 134 -3.17 0.24 8.08
C GLY A 134 -3.65 0.96 6.82
N ASN A 135 -4.50 0.33 6.02
CA ASN A 135 -4.90 0.87 4.72
C ASN A 135 -5.59 2.23 4.83
N GLN A 136 -6.53 2.40 5.79
CA GLN A 136 -7.24 3.67 6.02
C GLN A 136 -6.32 4.83 6.44
N THR A 137 -5.15 4.52 7.03
CA THR A 137 -4.17 5.55 7.39
C THR A 137 -3.49 6.14 6.16
N PHE A 138 -3.20 5.32 5.16
CA PHE A 138 -2.40 5.71 4.01
C PHE A 138 -3.20 5.98 2.74
N VAL A 139 -4.42 5.43 2.63
CA VAL A 139 -5.26 5.57 1.44
C VAL A 139 -6.43 6.50 1.73
N VAL A 140 -6.57 7.52 0.88
CA VAL A 140 -7.75 8.37 0.78
C VAL A 140 -8.49 7.97 -0.49
N GLU A 141 -9.67 7.35 -0.32
CA GLU A 141 -10.47 6.77 -1.41
C GLU A 141 -10.64 7.75 -2.57
N GLY A 142 -10.30 7.30 -3.78
CA GLY A 142 -10.41 8.07 -5.01
C GLY A 142 -9.38 9.20 -5.17
N ARG A 143 -8.50 9.43 -4.18
CA ARG A 143 -7.49 10.49 -4.24
C ARG A 143 -6.09 9.95 -4.48
N ASN A 144 -5.65 8.97 -3.69
CA ASN A 144 -4.35 8.33 -3.85
C ASN A 144 -4.46 6.79 -3.87
N GLY A 145 -5.62 6.27 -4.20
CA GLY A 145 -5.88 4.85 -4.31
C GLY A 145 -7.34 4.50 -4.10
N TYR A 146 -7.60 3.21 -3.92
CA TYR A 146 -8.92 2.66 -3.70
C TYR A 146 -8.96 1.69 -2.53
N LEU A 147 -10.05 1.75 -1.75
CA LEU A 147 -10.32 0.84 -0.65
C LEU A 147 -11.43 -0.15 -1.06
N ILE A 148 -11.11 -1.43 -1.04
CA ILE A 148 -12.07 -2.50 -1.33
C ILE A 148 -12.80 -2.85 -0.02
N PRO A 149 -14.14 -2.77 0.03
CA PRO A 149 -14.88 -3.13 1.22
C PRO A 149 -14.56 -4.55 1.69
N SER A 150 -14.18 -4.69 2.96
CA SER A 150 -13.91 -5.99 3.58
C SER A 150 -15.17 -6.50 4.27
N SER A 151 -15.72 -7.63 3.83
CA SER A 151 -16.76 -8.35 4.55
C SER A 151 -16.33 -9.80 4.77
N SER A 152 -16.71 -10.36 5.93
CA SER A 152 -16.36 -11.74 6.31
C SER A 152 -16.96 -12.82 5.39
N ASP A 153 -17.94 -12.46 4.57
CA ASP A 153 -18.71 -13.38 3.76
C ASP A 153 -18.40 -13.28 2.26
N GLN A 154 -17.30 -12.57 1.90
CA GLN A 154 -16.95 -12.41 0.48
C GLN A 154 -16.31 -13.67 -0.08
N VAL A 155 -16.86 -14.13 -1.20
CA VAL A 155 -16.27 -15.19 -2.02
C VAL A 155 -15.00 -14.65 -2.69
N VAL A 156 -13.93 -15.45 -2.74
CA VAL A 156 -12.61 -15.06 -3.29
C VAL A 156 -12.73 -14.47 -4.71
N ASP A 157 -13.62 -15.02 -5.54
CA ASP A 157 -13.81 -14.54 -6.91
C ASP A 157 -14.41 -13.12 -6.96
N HIS A 158 -15.30 -12.77 -6.02
CA HIS A 158 -15.84 -11.40 -5.91
C HIS A 158 -14.76 -10.42 -5.46
N ILE A 159 -13.91 -10.83 -4.53
CA ILE A 159 -12.76 -10.01 -4.09
C ILE A 159 -11.82 -9.75 -5.27
N ALA A 160 -11.44 -10.81 -5.98
CA ALA A 160 -10.56 -10.71 -7.15
C ALA A 160 -11.15 -9.80 -8.22
N SER A 161 -12.47 -9.90 -8.49
CA SER A 161 -13.17 -9.03 -9.43
C SER A 161 -13.18 -7.57 -8.98
N SER A 162 -13.43 -7.30 -7.70
CA SER A 162 -13.42 -5.93 -7.15
C SER A 162 -12.05 -5.27 -7.27
N TYR A 163 -10.96 -6.02 -7.00
CA TYR A 163 -9.60 -5.52 -7.23
C TYR A 163 -9.34 -5.28 -8.71
N ALA A 164 -9.75 -6.22 -9.59
CA ALA A 164 -9.55 -6.10 -11.03
C ALA A 164 -10.26 -4.86 -11.58
N GLU A 165 -11.50 -4.58 -11.16
CA GLU A 165 -12.23 -3.36 -11.53
C GLU A 165 -11.47 -2.08 -11.13
N LYS A 166 -10.93 -2.03 -9.91
CA LYS A 166 -10.18 -0.85 -9.46
C LYS A 166 -8.83 -0.71 -10.18
N ILE A 167 -8.15 -1.82 -10.50
CA ILE A 167 -6.93 -1.81 -11.32
C ILE A 167 -7.26 -1.24 -12.71
N VAL A 168 -8.30 -1.74 -13.37
CA VAL A 168 -8.71 -1.29 -14.69
C VAL A 168 -9.10 0.20 -14.66
N LEU A 169 -9.92 0.59 -13.69
CA LEU A 169 -10.38 1.97 -13.51
C LEU A 169 -9.21 2.95 -13.38
N LEU A 170 -8.17 2.58 -12.61
CA LEU A 170 -7.01 3.41 -12.37
C LEU A 170 -6.21 3.68 -13.65
N TYR A 171 -6.08 2.68 -14.51
CA TYR A 171 -5.33 2.84 -15.77
C TYR A 171 -6.15 3.47 -16.90
N GLN A 172 -7.47 3.29 -16.91
CA GLN A 172 -8.32 3.83 -17.97
C GLN A 172 -8.62 5.33 -17.83
N ASN A 173 -8.65 5.85 -16.59
CA ASN A 173 -9.07 7.24 -16.33
C ASN A 173 -7.95 8.29 -16.44
N GLU A 174 -6.73 7.89 -16.82
CA GLU A 174 -5.55 8.78 -16.86
C GLU A 174 -5.26 9.50 -15.52
N GLU A 175 -5.82 8.98 -14.41
CA GLU A 175 -5.70 9.59 -13.08
C GLU A 175 -4.41 9.19 -12.32
N LEU A 176 -3.65 8.25 -12.89
CA LEU A 176 -2.46 7.68 -12.22
C LEU A 176 -1.45 8.77 -11.79
N ALA A 177 -1.24 9.78 -12.63
CA ALA A 177 -0.33 10.87 -12.31
C ALA A 177 -0.83 11.72 -11.14
N ASN A 178 -2.14 12.01 -11.10
CA ASN A 178 -2.76 12.77 -10.01
C ASN A 178 -2.74 11.97 -8.70
N MET A 179 -3.05 10.69 -8.77
CA MET A 179 -3.01 9.81 -7.59
C MET A 179 -1.58 9.61 -7.07
N ARG A 180 -0.58 9.58 -7.95
CA ARG A 180 0.83 9.57 -7.57
C ARG A 180 1.21 10.82 -6.77
N GLN A 181 0.83 11.98 -7.27
CA GLN A 181 1.07 13.24 -6.57
C GLN A 181 0.37 13.26 -5.20
N ALA A 182 -0.87 12.80 -5.13
CA ALA A 182 -1.61 12.70 -3.88
C ALA A 182 -0.99 11.69 -2.89
N SER A 183 -0.35 10.63 -3.38
CA SER A 183 0.42 9.70 -2.54
C SER A 183 1.61 10.40 -1.89
N TYR A 184 2.37 11.20 -2.64
CA TYR A 184 3.45 12.00 -2.07
C TYR A 184 2.95 13.01 -1.04
N GLU A 185 1.87 13.73 -1.34
CA GLU A 185 1.26 14.67 -0.38
C GLU A 185 0.85 13.96 0.92
N ARG A 186 0.27 12.77 0.81
CA ARG A 186 -0.08 11.98 1.99
C ARG A 186 1.16 11.51 2.77
N ALA A 187 2.24 11.21 2.08
CA ALA A 187 3.48 10.72 2.67
C ALA A 187 4.23 11.81 3.46
N GLU A 188 4.02 13.09 3.18
CA GLU A 188 4.67 14.20 3.90
C GLU A 188 4.44 14.14 5.41
N ASP A 189 3.25 13.67 5.85
CA ASP A 189 2.92 13.54 7.27
C ASP A 189 3.81 12.52 8.00
N PHE A 190 4.46 11.62 7.27
CA PHE A 190 5.28 10.52 7.78
C PHE A 190 6.78 10.74 7.57
N LEU A 191 7.19 11.92 7.12
CA LEU A 191 8.59 12.29 7.07
C LEU A 191 9.18 12.37 8.48
N THR A 192 10.37 11.84 8.68
CA THR A 192 11.09 11.88 9.96
C THR A 192 11.17 13.30 10.50
N SER A 193 11.50 14.29 9.65
CA SER A 193 11.57 15.69 10.03
C SER A 193 10.24 16.25 10.56
N ARG A 194 9.12 15.88 9.96
CA ARG A 194 7.78 16.29 10.42
C ARG A 194 7.42 15.69 11.78
N VAL A 195 7.75 14.43 11.96
CA VAL A 195 7.51 13.74 13.23
C VAL A 195 8.39 14.29 14.35
N GLU A 196 9.64 14.58 14.08
CA GLU A 196 10.57 15.25 15.02
C GLU A 196 10.06 16.64 15.42
N GLU A 197 9.57 17.43 14.45
CA GLU A 197 8.96 18.74 14.72
C GLU A 197 7.73 18.61 15.64
N ALA A 198 6.83 17.67 15.35
CA ALA A 198 5.65 17.43 16.17
C ALA A 198 5.99 17.01 17.62
N TRP A 199 7.00 16.17 17.79
CA TRP A 199 7.50 15.81 19.12
C TRP A 199 8.11 17.00 19.85
N SER A 200 8.90 17.83 19.16
CA SER A 200 9.52 19.02 19.75
C SER A 200 8.46 20.01 20.25
N GLN A 201 7.44 20.27 19.44
CA GLN A 201 6.32 21.14 19.82
C GLN A 201 5.56 20.60 21.03
N LEU A 202 5.26 19.30 21.04
CA LEU A 202 4.58 18.68 22.19
C LEU A 202 5.41 18.79 23.48
N ILE A 203 6.71 18.56 23.41
CA ILE A 203 7.61 18.68 24.57
C ILE A 203 7.63 20.13 25.10
N GLU A 204 7.70 21.12 24.22
CA GLU A 204 7.66 22.53 24.60
C GLU A 204 6.33 22.90 25.28
N GLU A 205 5.19 22.47 24.71
CA GLU A 205 3.87 22.72 25.28
C GLU A 205 3.73 22.12 26.71
N VAL A 206 4.15 20.88 26.90
CA VAL A 206 4.05 20.19 28.18
C VAL A 206 4.98 20.80 29.22
N THR A 207 6.21 21.16 28.84
CA THR A 207 7.16 21.77 29.78
C THR A 207 6.79 23.18 30.18
N HIS A 208 6.16 23.96 29.29
CA HIS A 208 5.64 25.29 29.67
C HIS A 208 4.36 25.24 30.51
N ALA A 209 3.54 24.19 30.36
CA ALA A 209 2.32 24.00 31.16
C ALA A 209 2.63 23.66 32.63
N GLU A 210 3.79 23.12 32.96
CA GLU A 210 4.23 22.82 34.33
C GLU A 210 4.79 24.05 35.06
N CYS A 211 4.99 25.18 34.39
CA CYS A 211 5.54 26.40 34.96
C CYS A 211 4.48 27.43 35.41
N ILE A 212 3.18 27.08 35.39
CA ILE A 212 2.04 27.91 35.80
C ILE A 212 1.27 27.17 36.93
#